data_6015a3c739b54817fb13fe8f4e58a510
#
_entry.id   6015a3c739b54817fb13fe8f4e58a510
#
_cell.length_a   1.000
_cell.length_b   1.000
_cell.length_c   1.000
_cell.angle_alpha   90.00
_cell.angle_beta   90.00
_cell.angle_gamma   90.00
#
_symmetry.space_group_name_H-M   'P 1'
#
loop_
_entity.id
_entity.type
_entity.pdbx_description
1 polymer ?
#
loop_
_entity_poly.entity_id
_entity_poly.type
_entity_poly.pdbx_seq_one_letter_code
_entity_poly.pdbx_strand_id
1 'polypeptide(L)'
;MKTDLIKATSKGDKDENIPNQDYIKFFEDDNLLAVTISDGLGSSKNSLEGAQEACKIVISEIKKIEKFEEINFLSETILYKWEKSIESKLGIIKDYRTTNSFVAVMKNSNKIIIGQLGDVFVSIRIDGLFRYLGSNEKDFINETSCLGSGRNENYKITIFDFNHNFDFLIASDGIGDELLEDKNEMLHNFFINKYQNIPAPKRNRVLKKEIAEFLNEKNNDDKSLVFVWTNKK
;
A
#
# COMPACT_ATOMS: atom_id res chain seq x y z
N MET A 1 1.57 -11.37 -19.41
CA MET A 1 2.66 -10.74 -18.64
C MET A 1 2.83 -11.53 -17.34
N LYS A 2 4.07 -11.86 -16.94
CA LYS A 2 4.33 -12.56 -15.68
C LYS A 2 4.94 -11.57 -14.68
N THR A 3 4.39 -11.54 -13.49
CA THR A 3 4.86 -10.70 -12.38
C THR A 3 5.45 -11.58 -11.28
N ASP A 4 6.38 -11.02 -10.54
CA ASP A 4 6.90 -11.55 -9.28
C ASP A 4 6.64 -10.56 -8.16
N LEU A 5 6.58 -11.05 -6.92
CA LEU A 5 6.25 -10.25 -5.76
C LEU A 5 7.05 -10.70 -4.54
N ILE A 6 7.45 -9.72 -3.72
CA ILE A 6 7.85 -9.92 -2.33
C ILE A 6 6.98 -9.05 -1.43
N LYS A 7 6.65 -9.56 -0.24
CA LYS A 7 5.94 -8.80 0.79
C LYS A 7 6.32 -9.24 2.18
N ALA A 8 6.32 -8.31 3.10
CA ALA A 8 6.50 -8.60 4.51
C ALA A 8 5.79 -7.54 5.37
N THR A 9 5.43 -7.95 6.58
CA THR A 9 4.99 -7.08 7.64
C THR A 9 5.69 -7.50 8.94
N SER A 10 6.08 -6.53 9.75
CA SER A 10 6.72 -6.73 11.05
C SER A 10 6.11 -5.76 12.04
N LYS A 11 5.79 -6.24 13.24
CA LYS A 11 5.38 -5.36 14.34
C LYS A 11 6.58 -4.51 14.75
N GLY A 12 6.33 -3.24 15.03
CA GLY A 12 7.29 -2.33 15.64
C GLY A 12 7.56 -2.64 17.11
N ASP A 13 8.47 -1.90 17.71
CA ASP A 13 8.78 -2.00 19.15
C ASP A 13 7.75 -1.18 19.96
N LYS A 14 6.51 -1.67 19.95
CA LYS A 14 5.36 -1.13 20.69
C LYS A 14 5.00 -2.09 21.83
N ASP A 15 4.16 -1.62 22.78
CA ASP A 15 3.59 -2.46 23.85
C ASP A 15 3.16 -3.83 23.31
N GLU A 16 3.51 -4.91 24.03
CA GLU A 16 3.22 -6.29 23.61
C GLU A 16 1.73 -6.53 23.33
N ASN A 17 0.86 -5.82 24.06
CA ASN A 17 -0.60 -5.93 23.93
C ASN A 17 -1.16 -5.19 22.70
N ILE A 18 -0.41 -4.32 22.06
CA ILE A 18 -0.82 -3.64 20.84
C ILE A 18 -0.42 -4.54 19.66
N PRO A 19 -1.36 -5.01 18.84
CA PRO A 19 -1.02 -5.80 17.64
C PRO A 19 -0.32 -4.91 16.61
N ASN A 20 0.30 -5.53 15.60
CA ASN A 20 0.68 -4.83 14.39
C ASN A 20 -0.58 -4.24 13.74
N GLN A 21 -0.61 -2.92 13.58
CA GLN A 21 -1.77 -2.18 13.07
C GLN A 21 -1.77 -2.02 11.55
N ASP A 22 -0.66 -2.39 10.90
CA ASP A 22 -0.57 -2.46 9.44
C ASP A 22 -1.28 -3.68 8.87
N TYR A 23 -1.84 -3.52 7.67
CA TYR A 23 -2.41 -4.63 6.93
C TYR A 23 -2.10 -4.54 5.43
N ILE A 24 -1.72 -5.68 4.85
CA ILE A 24 -1.43 -5.84 3.42
C ILE A 24 -2.46 -6.77 2.81
N LYS A 25 -3.05 -6.38 1.67
CA LYS A 25 -3.84 -7.28 0.84
C LYS A 25 -3.36 -7.26 -0.60
N PHE A 26 -3.36 -8.44 -1.20
CA PHE A 26 -2.94 -8.69 -2.57
C PHE A 26 -3.99 -9.51 -3.30
N PHE A 27 -4.18 -9.21 -4.57
CA PHE A 27 -5.00 -9.98 -5.50
C PHE A 27 -4.35 -9.99 -6.88
N GLU A 28 -4.35 -11.14 -7.53
CA GLU A 28 -3.91 -11.28 -8.92
C GLU A 28 -4.73 -12.33 -9.64
N ASP A 29 -5.15 -12.00 -10.87
CA ASP A 29 -5.70 -12.91 -11.86
C ASP A 29 -5.16 -12.57 -13.27
N ASP A 30 -5.79 -13.10 -14.32
CA ASP A 30 -5.34 -12.86 -15.69
C ASP A 30 -5.46 -11.40 -16.12
N ASN A 31 -6.40 -10.63 -15.55
CA ASN A 31 -6.77 -9.28 -15.97
C ASN A 31 -6.28 -8.18 -15.01
N LEU A 32 -6.11 -8.51 -13.75
CA LEU A 32 -5.83 -7.55 -12.68
C LEU A 32 -4.72 -8.05 -11.75
N LEU A 33 -3.82 -7.15 -11.38
CA LEU A 33 -2.97 -7.28 -10.20
C LEU A 33 -3.27 -6.08 -9.31
N ALA A 34 -3.59 -6.30 -8.04
CA ALA A 34 -3.85 -5.23 -7.09
C ALA A 34 -3.16 -5.48 -5.75
N VAL A 35 -2.52 -4.45 -5.24
CA VAL A 35 -1.86 -4.42 -3.92
C VAL A 35 -2.42 -3.25 -3.15
N THR A 36 -2.71 -3.43 -1.88
CA THR A 36 -3.08 -2.34 -0.97
C THR A 36 -2.41 -2.53 0.38
N ILE A 37 -1.99 -1.43 0.97
CA ILE A 37 -1.48 -1.33 2.34
C ILE A 37 -2.34 -0.30 3.06
N SER A 38 -2.69 -0.61 4.30
CA SER A 38 -3.27 0.31 5.26
C SER A 38 -2.44 0.29 6.52
N ASP A 39 -2.18 1.46 7.06
CA ASP A 39 -1.57 1.67 8.36
C ASP A 39 -2.64 2.22 9.32
N GLY A 40 -2.88 1.51 10.38
CA GLY A 40 -3.89 1.85 11.38
C GLY A 40 -3.37 2.88 12.38
N LEU A 41 -4.05 4.03 12.52
CA LEU A 41 -3.60 5.09 13.42
C LEU A 41 -3.44 4.59 14.85
N GLY A 42 -2.25 4.76 15.43
CA GLY A 42 -1.93 4.34 16.80
C GLY A 42 -2.83 4.96 17.87
N SER A 43 -3.45 6.11 17.58
CA SER A 43 -4.43 6.77 18.46
C SER A 43 -5.85 6.17 18.36
N SER A 44 -6.09 5.21 17.47
CA SER A 44 -7.40 4.60 17.24
C SER A 44 -7.44 3.17 17.77
N LYS A 45 -8.42 2.90 18.63
CA LYS A 45 -8.51 1.68 19.44
C LYS A 45 -8.59 0.38 18.61
N ASN A 46 -9.29 0.42 17.49
CA ASN A 46 -9.56 -0.71 16.61
C ASN A 46 -8.95 -0.48 15.21
N SER A 47 -7.84 0.23 15.13
CA SER A 47 -7.25 0.64 13.85
C SER A 47 -6.82 -0.53 12.97
N LEU A 48 -6.35 -1.64 13.54
CA LEU A 48 -6.09 -2.88 12.78
C LEU A 48 -7.34 -3.40 12.06
N GLU A 49 -8.50 -3.40 12.72
CA GLU A 49 -9.75 -3.81 12.05
C GLU A 49 -10.13 -2.82 10.95
N GLY A 50 -9.93 -1.51 11.19
CA GLY A 50 -10.11 -0.47 10.20
C GLY A 50 -9.23 -0.67 8.98
N ALA A 51 -7.95 -0.96 9.18
CA ALA A 51 -6.97 -1.26 8.13
C ALA A 51 -7.34 -2.52 7.34
N GLN A 52 -7.75 -3.58 8.03
CA GLN A 52 -8.21 -4.82 7.39
C GLN A 52 -9.44 -4.60 6.51
N GLU A 53 -10.40 -3.82 7.02
CA GLU A 53 -11.64 -3.53 6.28
C GLU A 53 -11.36 -2.64 5.07
N ALA A 54 -10.52 -1.60 5.21
CA ALA A 54 -10.09 -0.74 4.11
C ALA A 54 -9.47 -1.56 2.97
N CYS A 55 -8.51 -2.41 3.28
CA CYS A 55 -7.86 -3.26 2.29
C CYS A 55 -8.83 -4.25 1.61
N LYS A 56 -9.82 -4.79 2.34
CA LYS A 56 -10.85 -5.68 1.74
C LYS A 56 -11.72 -4.92 0.75
N ILE A 57 -12.19 -3.75 1.13
CA ILE A 57 -13.08 -2.91 0.32
C ILE A 57 -12.33 -2.44 -0.92
N VAL A 58 -11.12 -1.91 -0.79
CA VAL A 58 -10.31 -1.46 -1.92
C VAL A 58 -10.17 -2.56 -2.97
N ILE A 59 -9.73 -3.77 -2.59
CA ILE A 59 -9.61 -4.89 -3.53
C ILE A 59 -10.98 -5.25 -4.13
N SER A 60 -12.05 -5.24 -3.33
CA SER A 60 -13.39 -5.57 -3.82
C SER A 60 -13.88 -4.56 -4.86
N GLU A 61 -13.65 -3.27 -4.65
CA GLU A 61 -14.11 -2.23 -5.58
C GLU A 61 -13.26 -2.17 -6.85
N ILE A 62 -11.93 -2.31 -6.74
CA ILE A 62 -11.06 -2.39 -7.91
C ILE A 62 -11.45 -3.56 -8.82
N LYS A 63 -11.80 -4.70 -8.27
CA LYS A 63 -12.24 -5.88 -9.04
C LYS A 63 -13.54 -5.67 -9.82
N LYS A 64 -14.35 -4.69 -9.47
CA LYS A 64 -15.62 -4.37 -10.13
C LYS A 64 -15.48 -3.36 -11.26
N ILE A 65 -14.31 -2.74 -11.41
CA ILE A 65 -14.07 -1.76 -12.47
C ILE A 65 -14.11 -2.48 -13.82
N GLU A 66 -15.16 -2.27 -14.57
CA GLU A 66 -15.32 -2.75 -15.94
C GLU A 66 -15.00 -1.65 -16.95
N LYS A 67 -15.30 -0.40 -16.59
CA LYS A 67 -15.09 0.78 -17.44
C LYS A 67 -14.19 1.79 -16.73
N PHE A 68 -13.31 2.41 -17.51
CA PHE A 68 -12.31 3.33 -16.98
C PHE A 68 -12.93 4.56 -16.27
N GLU A 69 -14.09 5.02 -16.72
CA GLU A 69 -14.82 6.14 -16.13
C GLU A 69 -15.26 5.89 -14.68
N GLU A 70 -15.40 4.63 -14.27
CA GLU A 70 -15.76 4.24 -12.91
C GLU A 70 -14.70 4.61 -11.88
N ILE A 71 -13.43 4.82 -12.32
CA ILE A 71 -12.33 5.24 -11.47
C ILE A 71 -12.60 6.61 -10.84
N ASN A 72 -13.34 7.48 -11.52
CA ASN A 72 -13.68 8.82 -11.02
C ASN A 72 -14.48 8.78 -9.71
N PHE A 73 -15.22 7.69 -9.47
CA PHE A 73 -16.04 7.50 -8.28
C PHE A 73 -15.42 6.53 -7.27
N LEU A 74 -14.23 6.01 -7.56
CA LEU A 74 -13.60 4.96 -6.75
C LEU A 74 -13.32 5.45 -5.32
N SER A 75 -12.78 6.66 -5.18
CA SER A 75 -12.49 7.27 -3.87
C SER A 75 -13.74 7.37 -2.99
N GLU A 76 -14.79 7.99 -3.50
CA GLU A 76 -16.06 8.17 -2.78
C GLU A 76 -16.71 6.81 -2.44
N THR A 77 -16.63 5.85 -3.37
CA THR A 77 -17.18 4.51 -3.17
C THR A 77 -16.45 3.75 -2.06
N ILE A 78 -15.12 3.82 -2.03
CA ILE A 78 -14.31 3.18 -0.98
C ILE A 78 -14.67 3.78 0.38
N LEU A 79 -14.65 5.11 0.49
CA LEU A 79 -14.97 5.82 1.72
C LEU A 79 -16.35 5.44 2.24
N TYR A 80 -17.38 5.59 1.41
CA TYR A 80 -18.76 5.28 1.78
C TYR A 80 -18.93 3.83 2.27
N LYS A 81 -18.32 2.86 1.56
CA LYS A 81 -18.44 1.45 1.94
C LYS A 81 -17.66 1.12 3.20
N TRP A 82 -16.51 1.75 3.40
CA TRP A 82 -15.73 1.58 4.62
C TRP A 82 -16.50 2.11 5.84
N GLU A 83 -17.06 3.33 5.78
CA GLU A 83 -17.87 3.90 6.84
C GLU A 83 -19.08 3.00 7.14
N LYS A 84 -19.84 2.59 6.11
CA LYS A 84 -20.98 1.69 6.29
C LYS A 84 -20.61 0.34 6.89
N SER A 85 -19.46 -0.20 6.55
CA SER A 85 -18.96 -1.43 7.16
C SER A 85 -18.66 -1.25 8.64
N ILE A 86 -18.02 -0.17 9.04
CA ILE A 86 -17.73 0.14 10.44
C ILE A 86 -19.02 0.39 11.24
N GLU A 87 -19.95 1.19 10.71
CA GLU A 87 -21.24 1.46 11.33
C GLU A 87 -22.05 0.17 11.55
N SER A 88 -22.02 -0.75 10.58
CA SER A 88 -22.74 -2.04 10.69
C SER A 88 -22.24 -2.92 11.82
N LYS A 89 -21.01 -2.72 12.29
CA LYS A 89 -20.38 -3.40 13.43
C LYS A 89 -20.68 -2.69 14.77
N LEU A 90 -21.55 -1.68 14.78
CA LEU A 90 -21.80 -0.78 15.90
C LEU A 90 -20.52 -0.08 16.37
N GLY A 91 -19.57 0.15 15.46
CA GLY A 91 -18.31 0.79 15.73
C GLY A 91 -18.42 2.32 15.70
N ILE A 92 -17.60 2.99 16.50
CA ILE A 92 -17.41 4.43 16.43
C ILE A 92 -16.30 4.70 15.40
N ILE A 93 -16.61 5.34 14.29
CA ILE A 93 -15.71 5.53 13.14
C ILE A 93 -14.30 5.97 13.56
N LYS A 94 -14.19 6.94 14.47
CA LYS A 94 -12.89 7.43 14.96
C LYS A 94 -12.00 6.39 15.63
N ASP A 95 -12.56 5.27 16.08
CA ASP A 95 -11.80 4.20 16.72
C ASP A 95 -11.16 3.24 15.70
N TYR A 96 -11.51 3.39 14.41
CA TYR A 96 -11.06 2.52 13.31
C TYR A 96 -10.19 3.25 12.28
N ARG A 97 -9.76 4.47 12.55
CA ARG A 97 -9.03 5.30 11.58
C ARG A 97 -7.78 4.60 11.05
N THR A 98 -7.56 4.73 9.76
CA THR A 98 -6.44 4.13 9.05
C THR A 98 -6.09 4.93 7.80
N THR A 99 -4.81 5.01 7.46
CA THR A 99 -4.38 5.41 6.12
C THR A 99 -4.64 4.27 5.14
N ASN A 100 -4.60 4.52 3.86
CA ASN A 100 -4.65 3.47 2.86
C ASN A 100 -4.03 3.94 1.54
N SER A 101 -3.25 3.08 0.93
CA SER A 101 -2.82 3.25 -0.45
C SER A 101 -2.91 1.95 -1.23
N PHE A 102 -3.07 2.08 -2.55
CA PHE A 102 -3.13 0.92 -3.43
C PHE A 102 -2.47 1.18 -4.78
N VAL A 103 -2.03 0.10 -5.39
CA VAL A 103 -1.58 0.05 -6.80
C VAL A 103 -2.37 -1.06 -7.48
N ALA A 104 -3.07 -0.72 -8.56
CA ALA A 104 -3.82 -1.67 -9.38
C ALA A 104 -3.33 -1.63 -10.83
N VAL A 105 -2.92 -2.77 -11.35
CA VAL A 105 -2.48 -2.95 -12.74
C VAL A 105 -3.59 -3.63 -13.52
N MET A 106 -4.25 -2.86 -14.38
CA MET A 106 -5.28 -3.34 -15.30
C MET A 106 -4.60 -3.91 -16.55
N LYS A 107 -4.33 -5.23 -16.56
CA LYS A 107 -3.49 -5.89 -17.58
C LYS A 107 -4.06 -5.78 -18.99
N ASN A 108 -5.40 -5.80 -19.12
CA ASN A 108 -6.08 -5.74 -20.42
C ASN A 108 -6.06 -4.35 -21.07
N SER A 109 -6.05 -3.30 -20.25
CA SER A 109 -6.02 -1.91 -20.72
C SER A 109 -4.64 -1.26 -20.65
N ASN A 110 -3.64 -1.99 -20.17
CA ASN A 110 -2.28 -1.50 -19.94
C ASN A 110 -2.24 -0.22 -19.09
N LYS A 111 -3.04 -0.18 -18.03
CA LYS A 111 -3.11 0.97 -17.13
C LYS A 111 -2.72 0.58 -15.71
N ILE A 112 -2.05 1.50 -15.04
CA ILE A 112 -1.73 1.41 -13.61
C ILE A 112 -2.47 2.54 -12.91
N ILE A 113 -3.29 2.18 -11.92
CA ILE A 113 -4.06 3.09 -11.09
C ILE A 113 -3.43 3.07 -9.70
N ILE A 114 -3.07 4.24 -9.19
CA ILE A 114 -2.52 4.41 -7.86
C ILE A 114 -3.45 5.31 -7.09
N GLY A 115 -3.90 4.86 -5.92
CA GLY A 115 -4.66 5.67 -4.98
C GLY A 115 -3.92 5.80 -3.67
N GLN A 116 -3.80 7.04 -3.17
CA GLN A 116 -3.12 7.34 -1.92
C GLN A 116 -4.01 8.18 -1.02
N LEU A 117 -4.15 7.76 0.22
CA LEU A 117 -4.78 8.49 1.31
C LEU A 117 -3.90 8.35 2.55
N GLY A 118 -3.27 9.44 2.97
CA GLY A 118 -2.30 9.47 4.06
C GLY A 118 -0.87 9.34 3.58
N ASP A 119 -0.01 8.84 4.43
CA ASP A 119 1.46 8.84 4.32
C ASP A 119 2.08 7.52 3.85
N VAL A 120 1.26 6.57 3.41
CA VAL A 120 1.78 5.34 2.79
C VAL A 120 2.59 5.68 1.54
N PHE A 121 3.83 5.25 1.54
CA PHE A 121 4.80 5.50 0.51
C PHE A 121 4.54 4.68 -0.76
N VAL A 122 4.67 5.33 -1.93
CA VAL A 122 4.63 4.64 -3.23
C VAL A 122 5.75 5.15 -4.13
N SER A 123 6.49 4.24 -4.74
CA SER A 123 7.37 4.53 -5.87
C SER A 123 7.17 3.53 -6.98
N ILE A 124 7.36 3.96 -8.23
CA ILE A 124 7.08 3.15 -9.41
C ILE A 124 8.08 3.45 -10.52
N ARG A 125 8.46 2.41 -11.27
CA ARG A 125 9.16 2.53 -12.53
C ARG A 125 8.31 1.92 -13.63
N ILE A 126 8.05 2.69 -14.68
CA ILE A 126 7.24 2.30 -15.84
C ILE A 126 8.06 2.48 -17.09
N ASP A 127 8.25 1.42 -17.87
CA ASP A 127 9.02 1.43 -19.12
C ASP A 127 10.41 2.08 -18.96
N GLY A 128 11.04 1.87 -17.80
CA GLY A 128 12.36 2.41 -17.44
C GLY A 128 12.33 3.81 -16.81
N LEU A 129 11.20 4.50 -16.76
CA LEU A 129 11.08 5.82 -16.13
C LEU A 129 10.64 5.69 -14.67
N PHE A 130 11.52 6.06 -13.76
CA PHE A 130 11.26 6.06 -12.32
C PHE A 130 10.43 7.28 -11.89
N ARG A 131 9.51 7.07 -10.95
CA ARG A 131 8.70 8.12 -10.31
C ARG A 131 8.55 7.83 -8.82
N TYR A 132 8.82 8.84 -8.04
CA TYR A 132 8.50 8.89 -6.62
C TYR A 132 7.13 9.56 -6.46
N LEU A 133 6.23 8.89 -5.76
CA LEU A 133 4.88 9.38 -5.50
C LEU A 133 4.67 9.58 -3.99
N GLY A 134 5.67 10.11 -3.30
CA GLY A 134 5.67 10.27 -1.85
C GLY A 134 4.36 10.80 -1.27
N SER A 135 4.19 10.69 0.02
CA SER A 135 3.06 11.30 0.71
C SER A 135 3.01 12.80 0.42
N ASN A 136 1.91 13.31 -0.14
CA ASN A 136 1.82 14.71 -0.54
C ASN A 136 1.47 15.68 0.58
N GLU A 137 1.49 15.23 1.83
CA GLU A 137 0.93 16.04 2.91
C GLU A 137 1.94 16.36 3.99
N LYS A 138 2.81 17.33 3.65
CA LYS A 138 3.42 18.20 4.68
C LYS A 138 2.65 19.52 4.84
N ASP A 139 1.36 19.54 4.50
CA ASP A 139 0.62 20.82 4.48
C ASP A 139 0.10 21.28 5.85
N PHE A 140 0.02 20.41 6.86
CA PHE A 140 -0.21 20.82 8.26
C PHE A 140 0.49 19.86 9.22
N ILE A 141 1.30 20.41 10.07
CA ILE A 141 2.34 19.78 10.89
C ILE A 141 1.89 18.61 11.78
N ASN A 142 0.62 18.20 11.85
CA ASN A 142 0.18 17.14 12.78
C ASN A 142 -1.08 16.36 12.41
N GLU A 143 -1.60 16.41 11.19
CA GLU A 143 -2.79 15.60 10.84
C GLU A 143 -2.58 14.84 9.54
N THR A 144 -2.39 13.52 9.63
CA THR A 144 -2.39 12.62 8.48
C THR A 144 -3.81 12.42 7.96
N SER A 145 -4.04 12.62 6.66
CA SER A 145 -5.31 12.27 6.01
C SER A 145 -5.56 10.77 6.10
N CYS A 146 -6.73 10.37 6.60
CA CYS A 146 -7.05 8.97 6.83
C CYS A 146 -8.56 8.71 6.71
N LEU A 147 -8.94 7.48 6.47
CA LEU A 147 -10.32 7.03 6.58
C LEU A 147 -10.82 7.25 8.01
N GLY A 148 -11.99 7.88 8.15
CA GLY A 148 -12.61 8.19 9.45
C GLY A 148 -12.14 9.48 10.10
N SER A 149 -11.40 10.34 9.39
CA SER A 149 -11.01 11.67 9.88
C SER A 149 -12.16 12.68 9.86
N GLY A 150 -13.16 12.48 9.00
CA GLY A 150 -14.24 13.44 8.74
C GLY A 150 -13.79 14.69 7.97
N ARG A 151 -12.55 14.71 7.46
CA ARG A 151 -11.97 15.82 6.70
C ARG A 151 -11.04 15.28 5.62
N ASN A 152 -11.11 15.86 4.41
CA ASN A 152 -10.20 15.58 3.29
C ASN A 152 -9.87 14.08 3.06
N GLU A 153 -10.91 13.24 3.09
CA GLU A 153 -10.77 11.79 2.96
C GLU A 153 -10.67 11.31 1.51
N ASN A 154 -10.34 12.21 0.58
CA ASN A 154 -10.26 11.84 -0.83
C ASN A 154 -8.91 11.22 -1.16
N TYR A 155 -8.96 10.06 -1.81
CA TYR A 155 -7.77 9.47 -2.41
C TYR A 155 -7.24 10.37 -3.52
N LYS A 156 -5.96 10.64 -3.50
CA LYS A 156 -5.25 11.12 -4.68
C LYS A 156 -5.11 9.98 -5.67
N ILE A 157 -5.86 10.01 -6.75
CA ILE A 157 -5.80 9.02 -7.81
C ILE A 157 -4.83 9.48 -8.89
N THR A 158 -3.84 8.65 -9.20
CA THR A 158 -2.89 8.86 -10.30
C THR A 158 -2.97 7.66 -11.25
N ILE A 159 -2.95 7.92 -12.55
CA ILE A 159 -3.10 6.90 -13.58
C ILE A 159 -1.95 7.00 -14.56
N PHE A 160 -1.36 5.85 -14.89
CA PHE A 160 -0.30 5.73 -15.88
C PHE A 160 -0.66 4.69 -16.93
N ASP A 161 -0.23 4.92 -18.14
CA ASP A 161 -0.14 3.89 -19.17
C ASP A 161 1.21 3.18 -19.09
N PHE A 162 1.25 1.90 -19.42
CA PHE A 162 2.50 1.15 -19.57
C PHE A 162 2.47 0.30 -20.85
N ASN A 163 3.64 0.06 -21.47
CA ASN A 163 3.72 -0.70 -22.71
C ASN A 163 4.36 -2.08 -22.50
N HIS A 164 5.39 -2.16 -21.68
CA HIS A 164 6.21 -3.38 -21.60
C HIS A 164 6.42 -3.89 -20.18
N ASN A 165 6.90 -3.02 -19.30
CA ASN A 165 7.28 -3.44 -17.97
C ASN A 165 7.02 -2.35 -16.93
N PHE A 166 6.87 -2.82 -15.71
CA PHE A 166 6.81 -1.97 -14.53
C PHE A 166 7.42 -2.71 -13.34
N ASP A 167 7.82 -1.95 -12.37
CA ASP A 167 8.02 -2.39 -10.99
C ASP A 167 7.58 -1.28 -10.05
N PHE A 168 7.05 -1.64 -8.88
CA PHE A 168 6.61 -0.68 -7.88
C PHE A 168 6.85 -1.17 -6.46
N LEU A 169 7.08 -0.22 -5.59
CA LEU A 169 7.18 -0.38 -4.14
C LEU A 169 6.03 0.37 -3.48
N ILE A 170 5.39 -0.28 -2.54
CA ILE A 170 4.43 0.34 -1.63
C ILE A 170 4.82 -0.06 -0.20
N ALA A 171 4.87 0.90 0.73
CA ALA A 171 5.30 0.68 2.10
C ALA A 171 4.57 1.60 3.08
N SER A 172 4.34 1.14 4.34
CA SER A 172 3.89 2.02 5.42
C SER A 172 4.99 3.00 5.84
N ASP A 173 4.64 4.03 6.59
CA ASP A 173 5.54 5.08 7.06
C ASP A 173 6.73 4.53 7.85
N GLY A 174 6.54 3.50 8.68
CA GLY A 174 7.63 2.83 9.41
C GLY A 174 8.76 2.29 8.53
N ILE A 175 8.56 2.20 7.21
CA ILE A 175 9.60 1.95 6.21
C ILE A 175 9.80 3.18 5.32
N GLY A 176 8.71 3.82 4.89
CA GLY A 176 8.73 4.93 3.93
C GLY A 176 9.59 6.09 4.38
N ASP A 177 9.51 6.45 5.65
CA ASP A 177 10.27 7.57 6.25
C ASP A 177 11.79 7.34 6.27
N GLU A 178 12.22 6.08 6.25
CA GLU A 178 13.64 5.71 6.19
C GLU A 178 14.17 5.65 4.74
N LEU A 179 13.31 5.78 3.74
CA LEU A 179 13.68 5.72 2.34
C LEU A 179 14.04 7.10 1.81
N LEU A 180 15.33 7.27 1.48
CA LEU A 180 15.80 8.49 0.86
C LEU A 180 15.31 8.59 -0.59
N GLU A 181 14.70 9.72 -0.94
CA GLU A 181 14.10 9.94 -2.26
C GLU A 181 15.09 9.67 -3.41
N ASP A 182 16.31 10.15 -3.28
CA ASP A 182 17.39 10.01 -4.28
C ASP A 182 17.91 8.56 -4.44
N LYS A 183 17.62 7.66 -3.49
CA LYS A 183 18.08 6.26 -3.52
C LYS A 183 17.00 5.25 -3.87
N ASN A 184 15.75 5.68 -4.03
CA ASN A 184 14.64 4.77 -4.26
C ASN A 184 14.77 3.97 -5.56
N GLU A 185 15.29 4.55 -6.63
CA GLU A 185 15.53 3.81 -7.88
C GLU A 185 16.59 2.72 -7.69
N MET A 186 17.62 2.98 -6.90
CA MET A 186 18.64 1.98 -6.56
C MET A 186 18.03 0.84 -5.74
N LEU A 187 17.07 1.13 -4.88
CA LEU A 187 16.36 0.14 -4.07
C LEU A 187 15.54 -0.82 -4.94
N HIS A 188 14.86 -0.32 -5.98
CA HIS A 188 14.16 -1.18 -6.95
C HIS A 188 15.11 -2.16 -7.63
N ASN A 189 16.26 -1.70 -8.10
CA ASN A 189 17.29 -2.55 -8.69
C ASN A 189 17.84 -3.56 -7.68
N PHE A 190 18.06 -3.15 -6.44
CA PHE A 190 18.49 -4.03 -5.36
C PHE A 190 17.49 -5.16 -5.12
N PHE A 191 16.18 -4.86 -5.00
CA PHE A 191 15.16 -5.88 -4.79
C PHE A 191 15.09 -6.87 -5.94
N ILE A 192 15.09 -6.42 -7.19
CA ILE A 192 15.08 -7.29 -8.36
C ILE A 192 16.29 -8.21 -8.33
N ASN A 193 17.50 -7.66 -8.23
CA ASN A 193 18.75 -8.43 -8.28
C ASN A 193 18.83 -9.46 -7.15
N LYS A 194 18.39 -9.10 -5.95
CA LYS A 194 18.45 -9.98 -4.78
C LYS A 194 17.41 -11.09 -4.80
N TYR A 195 16.17 -10.76 -5.19
CA TYR A 195 15.05 -11.69 -4.98
C TYR A 195 14.62 -12.45 -6.23
N GLN A 196 14.98 -12.02 -7.46
CA GLN A 196 14.52 -12.69 -8.69
C GLN A 196 14.88 -14.19 -8.76
N ASN A 197 16.01 -14.57 -8.18
CA ASN A 197 16.51 -15.96 -8.18
C ASN A 197 16.10 -16.77 -6.94
N ILE A 198 15.37 -16.18 -6.00
CA ILE A 198 14.89 -16.86 -4.80
C ILE A 198 13.46 -17.36 -5.03
N PRO A 199 13.13 -18.64 -4.76
CA PRO A 199 11.77 -19.13 -4.86
C PRO A 199 10.76 -18.34 -4.01
N ALA A 200 9.58 -18.05 -4.57
CA ALA A 200 8.58 -17.15 -3.98
C ALA A 200 8.28 -17.38 -2.47
N PRO A 201 8.06 -18.61 -1.98
CA PRO A 201 7.81 -18.82 -0.55
C PRO A 201 8.98 -18.40 0.36
N LYS A 202 10.21 -18.51 -0.14
CA LYS A 202 11.42 -18.17 0.61
C LYS A 202 11.68 -16.67 0.61
N ARG A 203 11.33 -15.95 -0.47
CA ARG A 203 11.55 -14.50 -0.62
C ARG A 203 10.95 -13.71 0.55
N ASN A 204 9.68 -13.94 0.86
CA ASN A 204 8.96 -13.21 1.90
C ASN A 204 9.55 -13.44 3.30
N ARG A 205 10.02 -14.66 3.57
CA ARG A 205 10.70 -14.97 4.85
C ARG A 205 12.03 -14.22 4.98
N VAL A 206 12.80 -14.16 3.90
CA VAL A 206 14.08 -13.43 3.87
C VAL A 206 13.83 -11.94 4.07
N LEU A 207 12.88 -11.36 3.32
CA LEU A 207 12.51 -9.95 3.46
C LEU A 207 12.06 -9.63 4.89
N LYS A 208 11.17 -10.45 5.47
CA LYS A 208 10.68 -10.23 6.85
C LYS A 208 11.82 -10.19 7.87
N LYS A 209 12.79 -11.09 7.73
CA LYS A 209 13.95 -11.13 8.61
C LYS A 209 14.79 -9.86 8.46
N GLU A 210 15.03 -9.40 7.24
CA GLU A 210 15.78 -8.18 6.96
C GLU A 210 15.10 -6.93 7.50
N ILE A 211 13.77 -6.81 7.32
CA ILE A 211 13.02 -5.70 7.90
C ILE A 211 13.18 -5.69 9.43
N ALA A 212 13.01 -6.85 10.07
CA ALA A 212 13.15 -6.95 11.51
C ALA A 212 14.59 -6.63 12.01
N GLU A 213 15.61 -7.05 11.26
CA GLU A 213 17.02 -6.85 11.67
C GLU A 213 17.53 -5.43 11.42
N PHE A 214 17.11 -4.78 10.33
CA PHE A 214 17.68 -3.50 9.91
C PHE A 214 16.83 -2.27 10.21
N LEU A 215 15.52 -2.43 10.32
CA LEU A 215 14.61 -1.30 10.48
C LEU A 215 14.01 -1.16 11.87
N ASN A 216 13.97 -2.22 12.69
CA ASN A 216 13.48 -2.10 14.06
C ASN A 216 14.36 -1.22 14.95
N GLU A 217 15.66 -1.10 14.61
CA GLU A 217 16.57 -0.18 15.30
C GLU A 217 16.37 1.29 14.91
N LYS A 218 15.64 1.57 13.82
CA LYS A 218 15.48 2.92 13.26
C LYS A 218 14.29 3.67 13.86
N ASN A 219 13.15 3.00 13.93
CA ASN A 219 11.94 3.53 14.54
C ASN A 219 11.11 2.40 15.15
N ASN A 220 10.18 2.77 16.04
CA ASN A 220 9.34 1.84 16.78
C ASN A 220 8.02 1.53 16.08
N ASP A 221 7.80 2.01 14.86
CA ASP A 221 6.54 1.84 14.17
C ASP A 221 6.38 0.46 13.51
N ASP A 222 5.15 0.10 13.17
CA ASP A 222 4.86 -1.08 12.38
C ASP A 222 5.43 -0.93 10.96
N LYS A 223 5.80 -2.01 10.35
CA LYS A 223 6.54 -2.00 9.08
C LYS A 223 5.90 -2.95 8.09
N SER A 224 5.41 -2.39 7.00
CA SER A 224 4.82 -3.16 5.91
C SER A 224 5.37 -2.74 4.56
N LEU A 225 5.70 -3.72 3.73
CA LEU A 225 6.26 -3.49 2.40
C LEU A 225 5.77 -4.54 1.41
N VAL A 226 5.44 -4.07 0.21
CA VAL A 226 5.26 -4.92 -0.97
C VAL A 226 6.07 -4.35 -2.12
N PHE A 227 6.86 -5.19 -2.77
CA PHE A 227 7.53 -4.86 -4.02
C PHE A 227 7.11 -5.85 -5.11
N VAL A 228 6.69 -5.32 -6.25
CA VAL A 228 6.24 -6.09 -7.43
C VAL A 228 7.07 -5.70 -8.62
N TRP A 229 7.43 -6.68 -9.46
CA TRP A 229 8.12 -6.41 -10.73
C TRP A 229 7.68 -7.35 -11.83
N THR A 230 7.77 -6.89 -13.07
CA THR A 230 7.60 -7.72 -14.25
C THR A 230 8.87 -8.50 -14.54
N ASN A 231 8.74 -9.80 -14.86
CA ASN A 231 9.87 -10.59 -15.31
C ASN A 231 10.19 -10.25 -16.78
N LYS A 232 11.43 -9.88 -17.04
CA LYS A 232 11.93 -9.83 -18.42
C LYS A 232 11.92 -11.27 -18.96
N LYS A 233 11.22 -11.46 -20.09
CA LYS A 233 11.33 -12.70 -20.85
C LYS A 233 12.70 -12.80 -21.51
#